data_296300f97e25ca712a9d6c715266ee4c
#
_entry.id   296300f97e25ca712a9d6c715266ee4c
#
_cell.length_a   1.000
_cell.length_b   1.000
_cell.length_c   1.000
_cell.angle_alpha   90.00
_cell.angle_beta   90.00
_cell.angle_gamma   90.00
#
_symmetry.space_group_name_H-M   'P 1'
#
loop_
_entity.id
_entity.type
_entity.pdbx_description
1 polymer ?
#
loop_
_entity_poly.entity_id
_entity_poly.type
_entity_poly.pdbx_seq_one_letter_code
_entity_poly.pdbx_strand_id
1 'polypeptide(L)'
;MKKPTEQNPLIGTIIAIDGPAGAGKGTLATNLARTYRMKYLDTGTLYRTVAYKTIEMGGDPAKESDALKGCDLTDFDFKHIGNNVFCAFLSEVDVMKDLRALEVGQGASKVAFFPSVRAKLKQFQIDYAKKWASEYGVILDGRDIGTVICPDAHYKFFLNATPEVRANRRITELESRGVKASYQETLAEILERDARDRGREEAPLKPAKDAYMVDSSHKSAVQVLEEVVNIISVEVAKV
;
A
#
# COMPACT_ATOMS: atom_id res chain seq x y z
N MET A 1 9.23 -26.69 -14.08
CA MET A 1 9.36 -25.38 -13.38
C MET A 1 10.36 -25.59 -12.25
N LYS A 2 11.53 -24.92 -12.27
CA LYS A 2 12.52 -25.00 -11.19
C LYS A 2 11.90 -24.36 -9.92
N LYS A 3 12.01 -25.03 -8.79
CA LYS A 3 11.58 -24.52 -7.48
C LYS A 3 12.29 -23.20 -7.16
N PRO A 4 11.64 -22.20 -6.55
CA PRO A 4 12.21 -20.87 -6.27
C PRO A 4 13.37 -20.85 -5.25
N THR A 5 13.76 -21.98 -4.71
CA THR A 5 14.57 -22.12 -3.49
C THR A 5 16.03 -21.70 -3.58
N GLU A 6 16.59 -21.45 -4.76
CA GLU A 6 18.04 -21.15 -4.85
C GLU A 6 18.38 -19.64 -5.00
N GLN A 7 17.44 -18.69 -4.96
CA GLN A 7 17.74 -17.28 -5.25
C GLN A 7 16.94 -16.22 -4.46
N ASN A 8 16.17 -16.56 -3.43
CA ASN A 8 15.49 -15.56 -2.60
C ASN A 8 15.93 -15.67 -1.14
N PRO A 9 16.86 -14.80 -0.67
CA PRO A 9 17.31 -14.82 0.73
C PRO A 9 16.25 -14.32 1.71
N LEU A 10 15.12 -13.82 1.22
CA LEU A 10 14.05 -13.23 2.02
C LEU A 10 12.81 -14.14 2.16
N ILE A 11 12.93 -15.46 1.86
CA ILE A 11 11.88 -16.41 2.21
C ILE A 11 11.70 -16.42 3.74
N GLY A 12 10.46 -16.43 4.21
CA GLY A 12 10.13 -16.30 5.62
C GLY A 12 10.01 -14.85 6.09
N THR A 13 10.37 -13.88 5.25
CA THR A 13 10.47 -12.47 5.63
C THR A 13 9.19 -11.68 5.31
N ILE A 14 8.83 -10.79 6.22
CA ILE A 14 7.81 -9.74 6.01
C ILE A 14 8.52 -8.40 5.95
N ILE A 15 8.27 -7.64 4.90
CA ILE A 15 8.70 -6.24 4.74
C ILE A 15 7.47 -5.33 4.85
N ALA A 16 7.49 -4.41 5.79
CA ALA A 16 6.49 -3.37 5.97
C ALA A 16 6.98 -2.05 5.38
N ILE A 17 6.18 -1.42 4.51
CA ILE A 17 6.49 -0.11 3.93
C ILE A 17 5.36 0.84 4.27
N ASP A 18 5.56 1.74 5.22
CA ASP A 18 4.59 2.74 5.63
C ASP A 18 4.97 4.13 5.14
N GLY A 19 4.01 5.04 5.12
CA GLY A 19 4.25 6.44 4.75
C GLY A 19 3.04 7.10 4.10
N PRO A 20 3.07 8.44 3.90
CA PRO A 20 1.95 9.19 3.35
C PRO A 20 1.66 8.85 1.88
N ALA A 21 0.50 9.31 1.39
CA ALA A 21 0.14 9.14 -0.02
C ALA A 21 1.12 9.88 -0.93
N GLY A 22 1.49 9.29 -2.08
CA GLY A 22 2.41 9.92 -3.05
C GLY A 22 3.90 9.84 -2.67
N ALA A 23 4.28 9.23 -1.53
CA ALA A 23 5.69 9.08 -1.14
C ALA A 23 6.49 8.08 -2.01
N GLY A 24 5.83 7.28 -2.88
CA GLY A 24 6.50 6.32 -3.76
C GLY A 24 6.52 4.88 -3.22
N LYS A 25 5.74 4.56 -2.19
CA LYS A 25 5.71 3.23 -1.56
C LYS A 25 5.42 2.10 -2.55
N GLY A 26 4.37 2.22 -3.36
CA GLY A 26 4.00 1.20 -4.34
C GLY A 26 5.10 0.95 -5.37
N THR A 27 5.79 2.01 -5.82
CA THR A 27 6.94 1.89 -6.71
C THR A 27 8.09 1.13 -6.06
N LEU A 28 8.43 1.48 -4.81
CA LEU A 28 9.45 0.76 -4.04
C LEU A 28 9.06 -0.70 -3.83
N ALA A 29 7.83 -0.95 -3.35
CA ALA A 29 7.31 -2.29 -3.08
C ALA A 29 7.33 -3.19 -4.33
N THR A 30 6.86 -2.67 -5.47
CA THR A 30 6.87 -3.39 -6.76
C THR A 30 8.29 -3.73 -7.20
N ASN A 31 9.23 -2.78 -7.09
CA ASN A 31 10.63 -3.01 -7.44
C ASN A 31 11.31 -4.04 -6.52
N LEU A 32 11.09 -3.96 -5.21
CA LEU A 32 11.59 -4.95 -4.25
C LEU A 32 10.98 -6.34 -4.49
N ALA A 33 9.66 -6.41 -4.72
CA ALA A 33 8.97 -7.66 -5.02
C ALA A 33 9.56 -8.35 -6.26
N ARG A 34 9.94 -7.57 -7.28
CA ARG A 34 10.63 -8.06 -8.47
C ARG A 34 12.04 -8.53 -8.15
N THR A 35 12.82 -7.69 -7.45
CA THR A 35 14.25 -7.96 -7.16
C THR A 35 14.39 -9.25 -6.36
N TYR A 36 13.56 -9.44 -5.36
CA TYR A 36 13.62 -10.59 -4.45
C TYR A 36 12.56 -11.66 -4.72
N ARG A 37 11.77 -11.54 -5.80
CA ARG A 37 10.69 -12.48 -6.14
C ARG A 37 9.68 -12.70 -4.99
N MET A 38 9.40 -11.65 -4.24
CA MET A 38 8.46 -11.66 -3.12
C MET A 38 7.03 -11.44 -3.58
N LYS A 39 6.08 -11.87 -2.76
CA LYS A 39 4.67 -11.44 -2.89
C LYS A 39 4.52 -10.00 -2.44
N TYR A 40 3.50 -9.33 -2.98
CA TYR A 40 3.22 -7.93 -2.66
C TYR A 40 1.73 -7.72 -2.47
N LEU A 41 1.37 -6.89 -1.49
CA LEU A 41 0.01 -6.40 -1.27
C LEU A 41 0.03 -4.89 -1.06
N ASP A 42 -0.59 -4.15 -1.98
CA ASP A 42 -0.99 -2.75 -1.78
C ASP A 42 -2.25 -2.74 -0.90
N THR A 43 -2.07 -2.46 0.39
CA THR A 43 -3.22 -2.46 1.32
C THR A 43 -4.19 -1.30 1.07
N GLY A 44 -3.74 -0.23 0.44
CA GLY A 44 -4.62 0.82 -0.05
C GLY A 44 -5.63 0.32 -1.07
N THR A 45 -5.28 -0.69 -1.85
CA THR A 45 -6.19 -1.36 -2.79
C THR A 45 -7.34 -2.05 -2.07
N LEU A 46 -7.14 -2.62 -0.88
CA LEU A 46 -8.23 -3.21 -0.09
C LEU A 46 -9.29 -2.17 0.30
N TYR A 47 -8.86 -1.01 0.80
CA TYR A 47 -9.78 0.08 1.14
C TYR A 47 -10.50 0.64 -0.10
N ARG A 48 -9.81 0.66 -1.26
CA ARG A 48 -10.44 1.02 -2.53
C ARG A 48 -11.46 0.00 -2.96
N THR A 49 -11.20 -1.30 -2.77
CA THR A 49 -12.15 -2.36 -3.06
C THR A 49 -13.40 -2.24 -2.20
N VAL A 50 -13.25 -1.98 -0.90
CA VAL A 50 -14.40 -1.72 -0.01
C VAL A 50 -15.22 -0.53 -0.51
N ALA A 51 -14.57 0.59 -0.84
CA ALA A 51 -15.27 1.78 -1.35
C ALA A 51 -15.97 1.50 -2.69
N TYR A 52 -15.31 0.81 -3.62
CA TYR A 52 -15.86 0.42 -4.90
C TYR A 52 -17.09 -0.47 -4.74
N LYS A 53 -16.99 -1.56 -3.97
CA LYS A 53 -18.13 -2.44 -3.69
C LYS A 53 -19.28 -1.70 -3.00
N THR A 54 -18.97 -0.76 -2.10
CA THR A 54 -19.99 0.09 -1.45
C THR A 54 -20.74 0.93 -2.48
N ILE A 55 -20.02 1.59 -3.38
CA ILE A 55 -20.59 2.44 -4.44
C ILE A 55 -21.40 1.60 -5.44
N GLU A 56 -20.88 0.46 -5.89
CA GLU A 56 -21.57 -0.46 -6.82
C GLU A 56 -22.90 -0.98 -6.24
N MET A 57 -22.99 -1.13 -4.92
CA MET A 57 -24.24 -1.49 -4.22
C MET A 57 -25.18 -0.30 -4.00
N GLY A 58 -24.85 0.90 -4.51
CA GLY A 58 -25.62 2.13 -4.29
C GLY A 58 -25.49 2.70 -2.89
N GLY A 59 -24.50 2.28 -2.11
CA GLY A 59 -24.23 2.77 -0.76
C GLY A 59 -23.33 4.02 -0.75
N ASP A 60 -23.23 4.65 0.42
CA ASP A 60 -22.37 5.80 0.66
C ASP A 60 -21.12 5.38 1.47
N PRO A 61 -19.90 5.52 0.90
CA PRO A 61 -18.67 5.25 1.61
C PRO A 61 -18.45 6.08 2.90
N ALA A 62 -19.21 7.15 3.10
CA ALA A 62 -19.17 7.95 4.32
C ALA A 62 -20.10 7.40 5.43
N LYS A 63 -20.89 6.37 5.14
CA LYS A 63 -21.75 5.68 6.12
C LYS A 63 -21.15 4.33 6.50
N GLU A 64 -20.89 4.15 7.78
CA GLU A 64 -20.26 2.93 8.30
C GLU A 64 -21.03 1.66 7.94
N SER A 65 -22.37 1.70 8.07
CA SER A 65 -23.24 0.55 7.73
C SER A 65 -23.13 0.11 6.27
N ASP A 66 -22.93 1.04 5.34
CA ASP A 66 -22.80 0.75 3.93
C ASP A 66 -21.38 0.28 3.62
N ALA A 67 -20.36 0.94 4.19
CA ALA A 67 -18.96 0.52 4.08
C ALA A 67 -18.72 -0.91 4.60
N LEU A 68 -19.40 -1.31 5.69
CA LEU A 68 -19.33 -2.66 6.23
C LEU A 68 -19.87 -3.74 5.27
N LYS A 69 -20.87 -3.42 4.44
CA LYS A 69 -21.36 -4.33 3.39
C LYS A 69 -20.28 -4.54 2.30
N GLY A 70 -19.53 -3.49 1.97
CA GLY A 70 -18.41 -3.56 1.01
C GLY A 70 -17.19 -4.35 1.51
N CYS A 71 -17.13 -4.71 2.81
CA CYS A 71 -16.00 -5.43 3.39
C CYS A 71 -15.95 -6.94 3.09
N ASP A 72 -16.90 -7.49 2.36
CA ASP A 72 -16.79 -8.87 1.88
C ASP A 72 -15.73 -8.93 0.77
N LEU A 73 -14.60 -9.55 1.08
CA LEU A 73 -13.44 -9.74 0.18
C LEU A 73 -13.21 -11.21 -0.17
N THR A 74 -14.21 -12.05 -0.06
CA THR A 74 -14.11 -13.49 -0.38
C THR A 74 -13.79 -13.74 -1.84
N ASP A 75 -14.18 -12.82 -2.72
CA ASP A 75 -13.94 -12.81 -4.16
C ASP A 75 -12.73 -11.98 -4.59
N PHE A 76 -12.00 -11.38 -3.62
CA PHE A 76 -10.84 -10.53 -3.89
C PHE A 76 -9.55 -11.34 -4.04
N ASP A 77 -8.78 -11.03 -5.06
CA ASP A 77 -7.42 -11.50 -5.22
C ASP A 77 -6.49 -10.38 -5.70
N PHE A 78 -5.20 -10.45 -5.33
CA PHE A 78 -4.19 -9.49 -5.75
C PHE A 78 -3.02 -10.24 -6.37
N LYS A 79 -2.92 -10.16 -7.70
CA LYS A 79 -2.03 -11.00 -8.51
C LYS A 79 -0.98 -10.20 -9.26
N HIS A 80 0.19 -10.80 -9.42
CA HIS A 80 1.17 -10.37 -10.40
C HIS A 80 0.79 -10.93 -11.79
N ILE A 81 0.53 -10.04 -12.76
CA ILE A 81 0.07 -10.41 -14.12
C ILE A 81 1.17 -10.32 -15.19
N GLY A 82 2.43 -10.24 -14.80
CA GLY A 82 3.57 -10.06 -15.69
C GLY A 82 4.01 -8.59 -15.79
N ASN A 83 5.14 -8.35 -16.44
CA ASN A 83 5.73 -7.01 -16.65
C ASN A 83 5.75 -6.11 -15.39
N ASN A 84 5.91 -6.71 -14.20
CA ASN A 84 5.89 -6.05 -12.89
C ASN A 84 4.59 -5.31 -12.56
N VAL A 85 3.49 -5.73 -13.15
CA VAL A 85 2.16 -5.19 -12.88
C VAL A 85 1.47 -6.09 -11.88
N PHE A 86 0.98 -5.49 -10.80
CA PHE A 86 0.09 -6.12 -9.83
C PHE A 86 -1.30 -5.57 -10.02
N CYS A 87 -2.29 -6.45 -10.10
CA CYS A 87 -3.69 -6.10 -10.31
C CYS A 87 -4.59 -6.72 -9.24
N ALA A 88 -5.64 -5.99 -8.91
CA ALA A 88 -6.73 -6.46 -8.07
C ALA A 88 -7.83 -7.07 -8.94
N PHE A 89 -8.31 -8.22 -8.49
CA PHE A 89 -9.40 -8.95 -9.13
C PHE A 89 -10.57 -9.11 -8.16
N LEU A 90 -11.78 -9.01 -8.68
CA LEU A 90 -13.01 -9.41 -8.02
C LEU A 90 -13.69 -10.47 -8.89
N SER A 91 -13.93 -11.66 -8.35
CA SER A 91 -14.49 -12.79 -9.12
C SER A 91 -13.79 -13.02 -10.46
N GLU A 92 -12.43 -12.99 -10.45
CA GLU A 92 -11.55 -13.14 -11.63
C GLU A 92 -11.58 -11.97 -12.64
N VAL A 93 -12.32 -10.89 -12.40
CA VAL A 93 -12.35 -9.68 -13.24
C VAL A 93 -11.31 -8.69 -12.72
N ASP A 94 -10.43 -8.19 -13.62
CA ASP A 94 -9.48 -7.11 -13.30
C ASP A 94 -10.24 -5.81 -13.07
N VAL A 95 -10.21 -5.32 -11.82
CA VAL A 95 -10.89 -4.07 -11.41
C VAL A 95 -9.91 -2.93 -11.14
N MET A 96 -8.63 -3.10 -11.44
CA MET A 96 -7.60 -2.11 -11.08
C MET A 96 -7.88 -0.72 -11.68
N LYS A 97 -8.45 -0.65 -12.88
CA LYS A 97 -8.81 0.62 -13.51
C LYS A 97 -9.91 1.34 -12.71
N ASP A 98 -10.93 0.61 -12.30
CA ASP A 98 -12.07 1.14 -11.56
C ASP A 98 -11.66 1.55 -10.14
N LEU A 99 -10.83 0.74 -9.47
CA LEU A 99 -10.27 1.07 -8.17
C LEU A 99 -9.39 2.35 -8.18
N ARG A 100 -8.87 2.74 -9.34
CA ARG A 100 -8.08 3.96 -9.51
C ARG A 100 -8.92 5.20 -9.84
N ALA A 101 -10.23 5.07 -10.01
CA ALA A 101 -11.12 6.21 -10.19
C ALA A 101 -11.02 7.19 -9.01
N LEU A 102 -11.22 8.49 -9.30
CA LEU A 102 -11.10 9.55 -8.29
C LEU A 102 -12.10 9.34 -7.15
N GLU A 103 -13.34 9.05 -7.49
CA GLU A 103 -14.43 8.80 -6.55
C GLU A 103 -14.10 7.63 -5.60
N VAL A 104 -13.61 6.51 -6.14
CA VAL A 104 -13.19 5.36 -5.34
C VAL A 104 -12.02 5.71 -4.43
N GLY A 105 -11.09 6.53 -4.92
CA GLY A 105 -9.97 7.03 -4.11
C GLY A 105 -10.40 7.89 -2.93
N GLN A 106 -11.40 8.75 -3.12
CA GLN A 106 -12.01 9.57 -2.07
C GLN A 106 -12.82 8.68 -1.11
N GLY A 107 -13.61 7.76 -1.64
CA GLY A 107 -14.36 6.77 -0.88
C GLY A 107 -13.45 5.92 0.02
N ALA A 108 -12.32 5.44 -0.50
CA ALA A 108 -11.33 4.68 0.27
C ALA A 108 -10.82 5.42 1.51
N SER A 109 -10.63 6.74 1.41
CA SER A 109 -10.24 7.56 2.56
C SER A 109 -11.35 7.69 3.61
N LYS A 110 -12.62 7.68 3.17
CA LYS A 110 -13.79 7.73 4.05
C LYS A 110 -13.98 6.38 4.78
N VAL A 111 -14.02 5.27 4.06
CA VAL A 111 -14.19 3.94 4.67
C VAL A 111 -13.04 3.59 5.62
N ALA A 112 -11.83 4.06 5.35
CA ALA A 112 -10.66 3.84 6.22
C ALA A 112 -10.74 4.61 7.56
N PHE A 113 -11.69 5.52 7.72
CA PHE A 113 -11.94 6.21 8.98
C PHE A 113 -12.67 5.30 9.99
N PHE A 114 -13.45 4.33 9.54
CA PHE A 114 -14.25 3.47 10.41
C PHE A 114 -13.42 2.36 11.06
N PRO A 115 -13.34 2.30 12.40
CA PRO A 115 -12.60 1.24 13.12
C PRO A 115 -13.08 -0.17 12.76
N SER A 116 -14.39 -0.35 12.57
CA SER A 116 -15.01 -1.64 12.21
C SER A 116 -14.55 -2.15 10.84
N VAL A 117 -14.44 -1.27 9.84
CA VAL A 117 -13.88 -1.59 8.51
C VAL A 117 -12.42 -1.97 8.65
N ARG A 118 -11.65 -1.19 9.41
CA ARG A 118 -10.23 -1.44 9.66
C ARG A 118 -10.01 -2.80 10.34
N ALA A 119 -10.85 -3.15 11.34
CA ALA A 119 -10.78 -4.43 12.04
C ALA A 119 -10.96 -5.62 11.08
N LYS A 120 -11.94 -5.56 10.17
CA LYS A 120 -12.16 -6.58 9.14
C LYS A 120 -10.96 -6.70 8.18
N LEU A 121 -10.46 -5.57 7.68
CA LEU A 121 -9.32 -5.57 6.76
C LEU A 121 -8.00 -5.94 7.44
N LYS A 122 -7.84 -5.67 8.74
CA LYS A 122 -6.67 -6.07 9.52
C LYS A 122 -6.45 -7.57 9.46
N GLN A 123 -7.49 -8.36 9.73
CA GLN A 123 -7.37 -9.82 9.72
C GLN A 123 -6.97 -10.34 8.34
N PHE A 124 -7.59 -9.84 7.27
CA PHE A 124 -7.22 -10.19 5.90
C PHE A 124 -5.73 -9.93 5.62
N GLN A 125 -5.21 -8.77 6.02
CA GLN A 125 -3.81 -8.39 5.80
C GLN A 125 -2.84 -9.30 6.58
N ILE A 126 -3.17 -9.63 7.82
CA ILE A 126 -2.38 -10.54 8.67
C ILE A 126 -2.33 -11.93 8.04
N ASP A 127 -3.48 -12.45 7.60
CA ASP A 127 -3.57 -13.79 7.00
C ASP A 127 -2.82 -13.84 5.67
N TYR A 128 -2.92 -12.79 4.85
CA TYR A 128 -2.14 -12.64 3.62
C TYR A 128 -0.64 -12.65 3.90
N ALA A 129 -0.19 -11.87 4.88
CA ALA A 129 1.22 -11.80 5.26
C ALA A 129 1.75 -13.17 5.71
N LYS A 130 1.04 -13.85 6.62
CA LYS A 130 1.43 -15.18 7.12
C LYS A 130 1.48 -16.23 6.01
N LYS A 131 0.45 -16.25 5.15
CA LYS A 131 0.36 -17.20 4.04
C LYS A 131 1.57 -17.12 3.12
N TRP A 132 1.94 -15.92 2.71
CA TRP A 132 2.93 -15.72 1.66
C TRP A 132 4.36 -15.55 2.17
N ALA A 133 4.56 -15.17 3.45
CA ALA A 133 5.90 -15.03 4.00
C ALA A 133 6.70 -16.33 3.90
N SER A 134 6.11 -17.47 4.31
CA SER A 134 6.80 -18.75 4.39
C SER A 134 7.22 -19.32 3.03
N GLU A 135 6.51 -18.96 1.95
CA GLU A 135 6.77 -19.52 0.62
C GLU A 135 7.65 -18.62 -0.25
N TYR A 136 7.47 -17.30 -0.15
CA TYR A 136 8.07 -16.34 -1.07
C TYR A 136 8.72 -15.15 -0.37
N GLY A 137 8.45 -14.93 0.93
CA GLY A 137 8.55 -13.61 1.52
C GLY A 137 7.43 -12.68 1.01
N VAL A 138 7.09 -11.66 1.78
CA VAL A 138 5.98 -10.77 1.44
C VAL A 138 6.27 -9.31 1.79
N ILE A 139 5.81 -8.41 0.93
CA ILE A 139 5.86 -6.97 1.11
C ILE A 139 4.43 -6.47 1.26
N LEU A 140 4.16 -5.69 2.29
CA LEU A 140 2.92 -4.93 2.44
C LEU A 140 3.25 -3.44 2.47
N ASP A 141 2.51 -2.64 1.70
CA ASP A 141 2.59 -1.19 1.86
C ASP A 141 1.26 -0.61 2.37
N GLY A 142 1.38 0.42 3.22
CA GLY A 142 0.22 1.01 3.85
C GLY A 142 0.50 2.28 4.65
N ARG A 143 -0.10 2.35 5.85
CA ARG A 143 0.02 3.47 6.79
C ARG A 143 0.43 3.02 8.19
N ASP A 144 0.15 1.78 8.51
CA ASP A 144 0.23 1.20 9.84
C ASP A 144 0.68 -0.28 9.81
N ILE A 145 1.37 -0.67 8.73
CA ILE A 145 1.80 -2.06 8.54
C ILE A 145 2.78 -2.44 9.64
N GLY A 146 3.86 -1.67 9.81
CA GLY A 146 4.91 -1.94 10.80
C GLY A 146 4.52 -1.59 12.23
N THR A 147 3.38 -0.91 12.44
CA THR A 147 2.93 -0.53 13.79
C THR A 147 1.77 -1.36 14.31
N VAL A 148 0.88 -1.85 13.43
CA VAL A 148 -0.39 -2.49 13.83
C VAL A 148 -0.64 -3.82 13.12
N ILE A 149 -0.37 -3.92 11.82
CA ILE A 149 -0.69 -5.11 11.02
C ILE A 149 0.37 -6.20 11.23
N CYS A 150 1.64 -5.84 11.05
CA CYS A 150 2.79 -6.72 11.20
C CYS A 150 3.85 -6.03 12.09
N PRO A 151 3.57 -5.85 13.39
CA PRO A 151 4.51 -5.20 14.32
C PRO A 151 5.84 -5.97 14.46
N ASP A 152 5.83 -7.27 14.12
CA ASP A 152 6.99 -8.14 14.13
C ASP A 152 7.59 -8.33 12.72
N ALA A 153 7.28 -7.43 11.76
CA ALA A 153 7.88 -7.47 10.42
C ALA A 153 9.41 -7.37 10.53
N HIS A 154 10.13 -8.19 9.73
CA HIS A 154 11.59 -8.28 9.76
C HIS A 154 12.26 -6.97 9.33
N TYR A 155 11.66 -6.28 8.34
CA TYR A 155 12.11 -4.97 7.88
C TYR A 155 10.93 -4.02 7.86
N LYS A 156 11.13 -2.84 8.45
CA LYS A 156 10.14 -1.77 8.48
C LYS A 156 10.75 -0.52 7.87
N PHE A 157 10.13 -0.03 6.81
CA PHE A 157 10.54 1.21 6.15
C PHE A 157 9.42 2.24 6.28
N PHE A 158 9.79 3.45 6.67
CA PHE A 158 8.88 4.59 6.62
C PHE A 158 9.33 5.54 5.52
N LEU A 159 8.63 5.45 4.39
CA LEU A 159 8.94 6.26 3.22
C LEU A 159 8.20 7.59 3.29
N ASN A 160 8.95 8.68 3.24
CA ASN A 160 8.42 10.05 3.29
C ASN A 160 8.84 10.86 2.07
N ALA A 161 8.10 11.93 1.79
CA ALA A 161 8.45 13.01 0.87
C ALA A 161 7.67 14.27 1.27
N THR A 162 8.17 15.44 0.91
CA THR A 162 7.45 16.69 1.20
C THR A 162 6.10 16.74 0.48
N PRO A 163 5.10 17.44 1.04
CA PRO A 163 3.78 17.56 0.41
C PRO A 163 3.84 18.08 -1.03
N GLU A 164 4.74 19.02 -1.31
CA GLU A 164 4.93 19.64 -2.62
C GLU A 164 5.42 18.61 -3.65
N VAL A 165 6.42 17.81 -3.28
CA VAL A 165 6.94 16.74 -4.14
C VAL A 165 5.85 15.69 -4.43
N ARG A 166 5.06 15.35 -3.43
CA ARG A 166 3.95 14.39 -3.58
C ARG A 166 2.82 14.94 -4.46
N ALA A 167 2.53 16.25 -4.34
CA ALA A 167 1.57 16.94 -5.19
C ALA A 167 2.01 16.90 -6.67
N ASN A 168 3.27 17.24 -6.95
CA ASN A 168 3.82 17.19 -8.30
C ASN A 168 3.77 15.77 -8.88
N ARG A 169 4.15 14.73 -8.11
CA ARG A 169 4.05 13.34 -8.54
C ARG A 169 2.62 12.94 -8.87
N ARG A 170 1.65 13.39 -8.04
CA ARG A 170 0.23 13.10 -8.25
C ARG A 170 -0.33 13.78 -9.49
N ILE A 171 0.07 15.02 -9.76
CA ILE A 171 -0.30 15.74 -10.98
C ILE A 171 0.21 14.99 -12.21
N THR A 172 1.50 14.67 -12.25
CA THR A 172 2.09 13.88 -13.34
C THR A 172 1.33 12.56 -13.58
N GLU A 173 0.93 11.88 -12.49
CA GLU A 173 0.13 10.66 -12.59
C GLU A 173 -1.27 10.92 -13.19
N LEU A 174 -1.96 11.98 -12.78
CA LEU A 174 -3.27 12.36 -13.29
C LEU A 174 -3.20 12.77 -14.76
N GLU A 175 -2.23 13.61 -15.12
CA GLU A 175 -2.00 14.07 -16.49
C GLU A 175 -1.68 12.91 -17.45
N SER A 176 -0.90 11.93 -17.00
CA SER A 176 -0.63 10.72 -17.80
C SER A 176 -1.88 9.90 -18.12
N ARG A 177 -2.96 10.13 -17.37
CA ARG A 177 -4.31 9.53 -17.59
C ARG A 177 -5.26 10.47 -18.31
N GLY A 178 -4.79 11.63 -18.78
CA GLY A 178 -5.63 12.63 -19.44
C GLY A 178 -6.50 13.45 -18.50
N VAL A 179 -6.26 13.41 -17.19
CA VAL A 179 -7.01 14.19 -16.20
C VAL A 179 -6.25 15.49 -15.90
N LYS A 180 -6.88 16.63 -16.12
CA LYS A 180 -6.31 17.92 -15.73
C LYS A 180 -6.36 18.05 -14.20
N ALA A 181 -5.26 18.45 -13.59
CA ALA A 181 -5.14 18.63 -12.15
C ALA A 181 -4.55 20.01 -11.82
N SER A 182 -5.15 20.69 -10.83
CA SER A 182 -4.62 21.93 -10.26
C SER A 182 -3.60 21.59 -9.17
N TYR A 183 -2.45 22.26 -9.18
CA TYR A 183 -1.44 22.10 -8.12
C TYR A 183 -1.99 22.48 -6.75
N GLN A 184 -2.70 23.59 -6.66
CA GLN A 184 -3.25 24.07 -5.38
C GLN A 184 -4.28 23.11 -4.79
N GLU A 185 -5.19 22.61 -5.63
CA GLU A 185 -6.19 21.63 -5.21
C GLU A 185 -5.55 20.30 -4.81
N THR A 186 -4.62 19.79 -5.62
CA THR A 186 -3.90 18.54 -5.33
C THR A 186 -3.09 18.63 -4.04
N LEU A 187 -2.42 19.75 -3.80
CA LEU A 187 -1.68 19.98 -2.57
C LEU A 187 -2.61 20.04 -1.36
N ALA A 188 -3.74 20.76 -1.47
CA ALA A 188 -4.73 20.85 -0.41
C ALA A 188 -5.32 19.46 -0.05
N GLU A 189 -5.66 18.64 -1.07
CA GLU A 189 -6.13 17.26 -0.86
C GLU A 189 -5.09 16.38 -0.14
N ILE A 190 -3.80 16.54 -0.50
CA ILE A 190 -2.70 15.80 0.14
C ILE A 190 -2.56 16.20 1.60
N LEU A 191 -2.58 17.49 1.91
CA LEU A 191 -2.47 18.00 3.28
C LEU A 191 -3.66 17.55 4.14
N GLU A 192 -4.87 17.64 3.62
CA GLU A 192 -6.06 17.16 4.30
C GLU A 192 -6.02 15.66 4.57
N ARG A 193 -5.57 14.88 3.58
CA ARG A 193 -5.41 13.43 3.74
C ARG A 193 -4.35 13.08 4.79
N ASP A 194 -3.22 13.78 4.78
CA ASP A 194 -2.16 13.59 5.78
C ASP A 194 -2.65 13.91 7.19
N ALA A 195 -3.43 14.99 7.35
CA ALA A 195 -4.02 15.35 8.62
C ALA A 195 -4.98 14.26 9.12
N ARG A 196 -5.83 13.73 8.22
CA ARG A 196 -6.72 12.60 8.55
C ARG A 196 -5.95 11.33 8.91
N ASP A 197 -4.92 10.96 8.11
CA ASP A 197 -4.13 9.75 8.35
C ASP A 197 -3.35 9.81 9.66
N ARG A 198 -2.84 10.99 10.06
CA ARG A 198 -2.10 11.20 11.33
C ARG A 198 -3.00 11.41 12.53
N GLY A 199 -4.17 12.01 12.33
CA GLY A 199 -5.13 12.34 13.40
C GLY A 199 -6.03 11.18 13.83
N ARG A 200 -5.88 9.97 13.29
CA ARG A 200 -6.65 8.80 13.71
C ARG A 200 -6.34 8.44 15.16
N GLU A 201 -7.35 8.15 15.94
CA GLU A 201 -7.19 7.62 17.30
C GLU A 201 -6.57 6.22 17.24
N GLU A 202 -7.09 5.37 16.33
CA GLU A 202 -6.56 4.04 16.09
C GLU A 202 -5.66 4.00 14.86
N ALA A 203 -4.49 3.39 14.99
CA ALA A 203 -3.53 3.18 13.93
C ALA A 203 -3.19 4.46 13.11
N PRO A 204 -2.77 5.55 13.80
CA PRO A 204 -2.34 6.76 13.11
C PRO A 204 -1.14 6.49 12.21
N LEU A 205 -1.00 7.27 11.15
CA LEU A 205 0.20 7.25 10.31
C LEU A 205 1.40 7.78 11.11
N LYS A 206 2.23 6.88 11.56
CA LYS A 206 3.51 7.16 12.25
C LYS A 206 4.52 6.06 11.96
N PRO A 207 5.83 6.36 11.99
CA PRO A 207 6.84 5.33 11.86
C PRO A 207 6.80 4.36 13.05
N ALA A 208 7.08 3.09 12.81
CA ALA A 208 7.40 2.15 13.87
C ALA A 208 8.72 2.58 14.53
N LYS A 209 8.93 2.21 15.80
CA LYS A 209 10.12 2.62 16.57
C LYS A 209 11.43 2.14 15.93
N ASP A 210 11.37 0.99 15.28
CA ASP A 210 12.47 0.29 14.61
C ASP A 210 12.43 0.45 13.08
N ALA A 211 11.64 1.40 12.56
CA ALA A 211 11.57 1.64 11.12
C ALA A 211 12.77 2.44 10.61
N TYR A 212 13.32 2.00 9.50
CA TYR A 212 14.26 2.79 8.70
C TYR A 212 13.53 3.94 8.01
N MET A 213 13.99 5.17 8.30
CA MET A 213 13.42 6.38 7.70
C MET A 213 14.05 6.63 6.33
N VAL A 214 13.23 6.67 5.28
CA VAL A 214 13.67 6.89 3.90
C VAL A 214 12.99 8.15 3.35
N ASP A 215 13.76 9.20 3.12
CA ASP A 215 13.26 10.40 2.45
C ASP A 215 13.46 10.29 0.94
N SER A 216 12.36 10.30 0.21
CA SER A 216 12.32 10.22 -1.24
C SER A 216 12.16 11.57 -1.94
N SER A 217 12.20 12.70 -1.20
CA SER A 217 11.90 14.04 -1.76
C SER A 217 12.82 14.42 -2.92
N HIS A 218 14.10 14.08 -2.80
CA HIS A 218 15.12 14.43 -3.79
C HIS A 218 15.80 13.21 -4.42
N LYS A 219 15.15 12.03 -4.32
CA LYS A 219 15.67 10.76 -4.84
C LYS A 219 14.81 10.25 -5.98
N SER A 220 15.46 9.71 -7.00
CA SER A 220 14.79 8.90 -8.02
C SER A 220 14.32 7.57 -7.44
N ALA A 221 13.39 6.90 -8.12
CA ALA A 221 12.92 5.57 -7.70
C ALA A 221 14.07 4.53 -7.63
N VAL A 222 15.09 4.68 -8.48
CA VAL A 222 16.28 3.82 -8.47
C VAL A 222 17.11 4.07 -7.22
N GLN A 223 17.38 5.32 -6.87
CA GLN A 223 18.15 5.67 -5.67
C GLN A 223 17.47 5.23 -4.37
N VAL A 224 16.13 5.35 -4.31
CA VAL A 224 15.35 4.84 -3.15
C VAL A 224 15.46 3.31 -3.06
N LEU A 225 15.36 2.61 -4.20
CA LEU A 225 15.51 1.16 -4.23
C LEU A 225 16.91 0.72 -3.79
N GLU A 226 17.95 1.35 -4.31
CA GLU A 226 19.35 1.04 -3.95
C GLU A 226 19.61 1.23 -2.45
N GLU A 227 19.12 2.33 -1.87
CA GLU A 227 19.23 2.60 -0.44
C GLU A 227 18.57 1.48 0.39
N VAL A 228 17.34 1.09 0.05
CA VAL A 228 16.61 0.05 0.76
C VAL A 228 17.26 -1.33 0.57
N VAL A 229 17.70 -1.66 -0.65
CA VAL A 229 18.43 -2.90 -0.93
C VAL A 229 19.73 -2.98 -0.12
N ASN A 230 20.48 -1.88 -0.01
CA ASN A 230 21.69 -1.84 0.80
C ASN A 230 21.40 -2.08 2.29
N ILE A 231 20.33 -1.48 2.84
CA ILE A 231 19.90 -1.73 4.23
C ILE A 231 19.58 -3.22 4.43
N ILE A 232 18.77 -3.81 3.55
CA ILE A 232 18.42 -5.24 3.64
C ILE A 232 19.66 -6.12 3.55
N SER A 233 20.57 -5.83 2.61
CA SER A 233 21.79 -6.64 2.41
C SER A 233 22.72 -6.62 3.62
N VAL A 234 22.85 -5.46 4.28
CA VAL A 234 23.63 -5.33 5.52
C VAL A 234 23.01 -6.14 6.66
N GLU A 235 21.69 -6.12 6.79
CA GLU A 235 21.00 -6.88 7.84
C GLU A 235 21.05 -8.39 7.58
N VAL A 236 20.87 -8.85 6.34
CA VAL A 236 21.02 -10.26 5.97
C VAL A 236 22.43 -10.78 6.25
N ALA A 237 23.47 -9.96 6.06
CA ALA A 237 24.86 -10.36 6.30
C ALA A 237 25.22 -10.48 7.80
N LYS A 238 24.36 -10.05 8.72
CA LYS A 238 24.55 -10.16 10.18
C LYS A 238 24.00 -11.45 10.77
N VAL A 239 23.18 -12.19 10.01
CA VAL A 239 22.56 -13.46 10.39
C VAL A 239 23.38 -14.65 9.87
#